data_92fe7ab369475101fac9d3441239bcf7
#
_entry.id   92fe7ab369475101fac9d3441239bcf7
#
_cell.length_a   1.000
_cell.length_b   1.000
_cell.length_c   1.000
_cell.angle_alpha   90.00
_cell.angle_beta   90.00
_cell.angle_gamma   90.00
#
_symmetry.space_group_name_H-M   'P 1'
#
loop_
_entity.id
_entity.type
_entity.pdbx_description
1 polymer ?
#
loop_
_entity_poly.entity_id
_entity_poly.type
_entity_poly.pdbx_seq_one_letter_code
_entity_poly.pdbx_strand_id
1 'polypeptide(L)'
;MVVKQRAMAVADKAERRNGILDAAESLFLQHPDRMANVAEVAEAAGVAKGTVYLYFPSKEEMLLALHERHVGAFFADLMALLTTPGPHEFDAIFAVTRKHIIRGPGYLPLTSICFGLMDRDIPLERALEFKVRVGELLATAGARLERVFDGLAPGDGIALLCNSYGLMVGMWQLLNPNKRLGHALEKPELRMFRVDYEREVEAALRALWTGTLLQKGKARRK
;
A
#
# COMPACT_ATOMS: atom_id res chain seq x y z
N MET A 1 27.58 -9.37 -27.78
CA MET A 1 27.80 -7.99 -27.30
C MET A 1 26.52 -7.17 -27.22
N VAL A 2 25.65 -7.15 -28.23
CA VAL A 2 24.39 -6.34 -28.26
C VAL A 2 23.42 -6.65 -27.10
N VAL A 3 23.23 -7.92 -26.72
CA VAL A 3 22.33 -8.33 -25.62
C VAL A 3 22.80 -7.78 -24.26
N LYS A 4 24.10 -7.80 -23.99
CA LYS A 4 24.69 -7.32 -22.74
C LYS A 4 24.60 -5.80 -22.61
N GLN A 5 24.79 -5.05 -23.69
CA GLN A 5 24.61 -3.60 -23.76
C GLN A 5 23.14 -3.19 -23.53
N ARG A 6 22.20 -3.95 -24.10
CA ARG A 6 20.76 -3.71 -23.92
C ARG A 6 20.29 -3.99 -22.50
N ALA A 7 20.83 -5.05 -21.86
CA ALA A 7 20.55 -5.38 -20.47
C ALA A 7 21.11 -4.31 -19.49
N MET A 8 22.32 -3.79 -19.74
CA MET A 8 22.89 -2.68 -18.97
C MET A 8 22.06 -1.41 -19.09
N ALA A 9 21.65 -1.04 -20.31
CA ALA A 9 20.82 0.16 -20.52
C ALA A 9 19.45 0.07 -19.84
N VAL A 10 18.86 -1.14 -19.75
CA VAL A 10 17.61 -1.39 -19.02
C VAL A 10 17.85 -1.29 -17.50
N ALA A 11 18.94 -1.84 -16.98
CA ALA A 11 19.32 -1.74 -15.58
C ALA A 11 19.56 -0.29 -15.15
N ASP A 12 20.34 0.47 -15.92
CA ASP A 12 20.63 1.89 -15.68
C ASP A 12 19.35 2.74 -15.68
N LYS A 13 18.40 2.40 -16.58
CA LYS A 13 17.09 3.07 -16.64
C LYS A 13 16.26 2.79 -15.39
N ALA A 14 16.23 1.52 -14.94
CA ALA A 14 15.50 1.13 -13.72
C ALA A 14 16.10 1.76 -12.47
N GLU A 15 17.44 1.78 -12.34
CA GLU A 15 18.15 2.42 -11.25
C GLU A 15 17.85 3.91 -11.17
N ARG A 16 17.91 4.62 -12.29
CA ARG A 16 17.58 6.05 -12.35
C ARG A 16 16.13 6.34 -11.98
N ARG A 17 15.20 5.51 -12.46
CA ARG A 17 13.78 5.61 -12.08
C ARG A 17 13.60 5.43 -10.58
N ASN A 18 14.28 4.47 -9.98
CA ASN A 18 14.22 4.21 -8.54
C ASN A 18 14.83 5.37 -7.74
N GLY A 19 15.97 5.94 -8.16
CA GLY A 19 16.58 7.09 -7.50
C GLY A 19 15.65 8.33 -7.49
N ILE A 20 14.88 8.55 -8.56
CA ILE A 20 13.86 9.60 -8.58
C ILE A 20 12.73 9.30 -7.58
N LEU A 21 12.27 8.04 -7.50
CA LEU A 21 11.25 7.65 -6.53
C LEU A 21 11.75 7.74 -5.08
N ASP A 22 13.02 7.42 -4.82
CA ASP A 22 13.63 7.54 -3.48
C ASP A 22 13.68 9.01 -3.03
N ALA A 23 14.04 9.92 -3.95
CA ALA A 23 14.01 11.34 -3.67
C ALA A 23 12.57 11.85 -3.42
N ALA A 24 11.61 11.42 -4.23
CA ALA A 24 10.20 11.77 -4.06
C ALA A 24 9.65 11.27 -2.72
N GLU A 25 10.00 10.04 -2.32
CA GLU A 25 9.62 9.45 -1.03
C GLU A 25 10.22 10.23 0.14
N SER A 26 11.50 10.54 0.07
CA SER A 26 12.18 11.31 1.12
C SER A 26 11.51 12.68 1.33
N LEU A 27 11.19 13.39 0.28
CA LEU A 27 10.49 14.68 0.34
C LEU A 27 9.06 14.52 0.87
N PHE A 28 8.36 13.48 0.47
CA PHE A 28 7.01 13.18 0.95
C PHE A 28 6.99 12.90 2.46
N LEU A 29 7.97 12.15 2.96
CA LEU A 29 8.07 11.82 4.39
C LEU A 29 8.43 13.05 5.24
N GLN A 30 9.19 14.00 4.69
CA GLN A 30 9.50 15.25 5.38
C GLN A 30 8.27 16.19 5.44
N HIS A 31 7.43 16.15 4.41
CA HIS A 31 6.27 17.04 4.24
C HIS A 31 5.03 16.28 3.75
N PRO A 32 4.43 15.40 4.57
CA PRO A 32 3.31 14.55 4.14
C PRO A 32 2.01 15.31 3.87
N ASP A 33 1.96 16.58 4.22
CA ASP A 33 0.83 17.50 4.02
C ASP A 33 0.90 18.26 2.68
N ARG A 34 2.00 18.16 1.95
CA ARG A 34 2.14 18.75 0.61
C ARG A 34 2.81 17.79 -0.36
N MET A 35 2.47 17.96 -1.61
CA MET A 35 3.09 17.28 -2.72
C MET A 35 4.32 18.05 -3.18
N ALA A 36 5.52 17.42 -3.13
CA ALA A 36 6.72 18.05 -3.72
C ALA A 36 6.51 18.28 -5.22
N ASN A 37 7.01 19.40 -5.73
CA ASN A 37 6.99 19.65 -7.16
C ASN A 37 8.15 18.93 -7.87
N VAL A 38 8.05 18.81 -9.20
CA VAL A 38 9.04 18.07 -9.99
C VAL A 38 10.45 18.69 -9.93
N ALA A 39 10.57 19.99 -9.67
CA ALA A 39 11.88 20.64 -9.56
C ALA A 39 12.58 20.27 -8.24
N GLU A 40 11.83 20.24 -7.14
CA GLU A 40 12.34 19.77 -5.83
C GLU A 40 12.80 18.31 -5.89
N VAL A 41 12.03 17.45 -6.57
CA VAL A 41 12.40 16.03 -6.74
C VAL A 41 13.64 15.90 -7.63
N ALA A 42 13.75 16.67 -8.71
CA ALA A 42 14.91 16.65 -9.60
C ALA A 42 16.18 17.06 -8.87
N GLU A 43 16.10 18.12 -8.06
CA GLU A 43 17.20 18.60 -7.22
C GLU A 43 17.63 17.52 -6.21
N ALA A 44 16.68 16.96 -5.47
CA ALA A 44 16.95 15.92 -4.49
C ALA A 44 17.52 14.63 -5.11
N ALA A 45 17.11 14.29 -6.34
CA ALA A 45 17.60 13.13 -7.09
C ALA A 45 18.93 13.41 -7.84
N GLY A 46 19.44 14.64 -7.85
CA GLY A 46 20.64 15.02 -8.59
C GLY A 46 20.50 14.91 -10.11
N VAL A 47 19.29 15.15 -10.65
CA VAL A 47 19.02 15.05 -12.09
C VAL A 47 18.38 16.34 -12.63
N ALA A 48 18.45 16.54 -13.95
CA ALA A 48 17.72 17.65 -14.58
C ALA A 48 16.20 17.42 -14.51
N LYS A 49 15.39 18.49 -14.37
CA LYS A 49 13.93 18.45 -14.37
C LYS A 49 13.36 17.70 -15.58
N GLY A 50 13.95 17.92 -16.78
CA GLY A 50 13.56 17.18 -17.99
C GLY A 50 13.77 15.67 -17.87
N THR A 51 14.77 15.24 -17.10
CA THR A 51 15.01 13.81 -16.85
C THR A 51 13.88 13.20 -16.05
N VAL A 52 13.35 13.89 -15.05
CA VAL A 52 12.19 13.38 -14.26
C VAL A 52 10.99 13.17 -15.17
N TYR A 53 10.69 14.10 -16.08
CA TYR A 53 9.57 13.98 -17.01
C TYR A 53 9.70 12.83 -18.02
N LEU A 54 10.92 12.36 -18.30
CA LEU A 54 11.13 11.16 -19.12
C LEU A 54 10.66 9.86 -18.43
N TYR A 55 10.58 9.85 -17.10
CA TYR A 55 10.15 8.70 -16.31
C TYR A 55 8.73 8.83 -15.76
N PHE A 56 8.33 10.06 -15.43
CA PHE A 56 7.05 10.39 -14.82
C PHE A 56 6.47 11.62 -15.48
N PRO A 57 5.46 11.47 -16.37
CA PRO A 57 4.85 12.56 -17.10
C PRO A 57 4.27 13.66 -16.20
N SER A 58 3.85 13.30 -14.99
CA SER A 58 3.33 14.23 -13.99
C SER A 58 3.80 13.87 -12.57
N LYS A 59 3.66 14.79 -11.63
CA LYS A 59 3.92 14.51 -10.20
C LYS A 59 2.90 13.52 -9.61
N GLU A 60 1.69 13.55 -10.13
CA GLU A 60 0.60 12.66 -9.75
C GLU A 60 0.92 11.21 -10.14
N GLU A 61 1.41 11.00 -11.37
CA GLU A 61 1.86 9.68 -11.82
C GLU A 61 3.10 9.20 -11.08
N MET A 62 3.99 10.11 -10.66
CA MET A 62 5.13 9.77 -9.82
C MET A 62 4.68 9.30 -8.43
N LEU A 63 3.70 9.95 -7.80
CA LEU A 63 3.14 9.50 -6.52
C LEU A 63 2.39 8.17 -6.65
N LEU A 64 1.66 7.97 -7.75
CA LEU A 64 1.04 6.67 -8.02
C LEU A 64 2.10 5.56 -8.15
N ALA A 65 3.20 5.85 -8.85
CA ALA A 65 4.31 4.90 -8.98
C ALA A 65 5.01 4.61 -7.63
N LEU A 66 5.11 5.61 -6.76
CA LEU A 66 5.60 5.43 -5.39
C LEU A 66 4.65 4.55 -4.58
N HIS A 67 3.34 4.80 -4.65
CA HIS A 67 2.33 3.97 -3.99
C HIS A 67 2.37 2.53 -4.52
N GLU A 68 2.49 2.34 -5.83
CA GLU A 68 2.65 1.03 -6.46
C GLU A 68 3.88 0.27 -5.94
N ARG A 69 5.01 0.96 -5.70
CA ARG A 69 6.21 0.39 -5.08
C ARG A 69 5.94 -0.13 -3.67
N HIS A 70 5.23 0.64 -2.85
CA HIS A 70 4.85 0.22 -1.51
C HIS A 70 3.89 -0.98 -1.51
N VAL A 71 2.90 -0.97 -2.39
CA VAL A 71 1.97 -2.10 -2.57
C VAL A 71 2.74 -3.36 -2.98
N GLY A 72 3.65 -3.24 -3.95
CA GLY A 72 4.49 -4.35 -4.41
C GLY A 72 5.35 -4.94 -3.29
N ALA A 73 5.98 -4.09 -2.46
CA ALA A 73 6.79 -4.54 -1.32
C ALA A 73 5.96 -5.30 -0.27
N PHE A 74 4.76 -4.83 0.04
CA PHE A 74 3.84 -5.53 0.93
C PHE A 74 3.49 -6.92 0.40
N PHE A 75 3.06 -7.01 -0.87
CA PHE A 75 2.68 -8.31 -1.45
C PHE A 75 3.87 -9.25 -1.62
N ALA A 76 5.07 -8.74 -1.88
CA ALA A 76 6.27 -9.56 -1.94
C ALA A 76 6.56 -10.25 -0.59
N ASP A 77 6.55 -9.50 0.51
CA ASP A 77 6.78 -10.08 1.84
C ASP A 77 5.62 -10.98 2.29
N LEU A 78 4.37 -10.63 1.95
CA LEU A 78 3.21 -11.48 2.21
C LEU A 78 3.34 -12.82 1.47
N MET A 79 3.70 -12.80 0.19
CA MET A 79 3.90 -14.02 -0.59
C MET A 79 5.09 -14.85 -0.08
N ALA A 80 6.19 -14.21 0.32
CA ALA A 80 7.32 -14.89 0.94
C ALA A 80 6.88 -15.63 2.21
N LEU A 81 6.11 -14.97 3.09
CA LEU A 81 5.54 -15.59 4.27
C LEU A 81 4.66 -16.79 3.90
N LEU A 82 3.66 -16.60 3.00
CA LEU A 82 2.70 -17.62 2.64
C LEU A 82 3.29 -18.81 1.87
N THR A 83 4.52 -18.71 1.35
CA THR A 83 5.25 -19.80 0.71
C THR A 83 6.16 -20.56 1.66
N THR A 84 6.41 -20.04 2.86
CA THR A 84 7.19 -20.72 3.90
C THR A 84 6.42 -21.97 4.38
N PRO A 85 7.07 -23.14 4.51
CA PRO A 85 6.43 -24.32 5.07
C PRO A 85 6.04 -24.13 6.55
N GLY A 86 4.88 -24.65 6.94
CA GLY A 86 4.41 -24.65 8.32
C GLY A 86 3.05 -24.01 8.50
N PRO A 87 2.53 -24.01 9.73
CA PRO A 87 1.25 -23.36 10.03
C PRO A 87 1.37 -21.85 9.92
N HIS A 88 0.33 -21.23 9.37
CA HIS A 88 0.23 -19.78 9.28
C HIS A 88 -0.86 -19.29 10.23
N GLU A 89 -0.52 -18.28 11.01
CA GLU A 89 -1.43 -17.65 11.98
C GLU A 89 -1.63 -16.17 11.63
N PHE A 90 -2.71 -15.60 12.15
CA PHE A 90 -3.02 -14.17 11.97
C PHE A 90 -1.83 -13.28 12.36
N ASP A 91 -1.13 -13.60 13.45
CA ASP A 91 -0.04 -12.76 13.97
C ASP A 91 1.13 -12.62 12.97
N ALA A 92 1.43 -13.66 12.22
CA ALA A 92 2.44 -13.60 11.16
C ALA A 92 2.00 -12.70 9.99
N ILE A 93 0.74 -12.82 9.57
CA ILE A 93 0.16 -11.95 8.54
C ILE A 93 0.11 -10.49 9.03
N PHE A 94 -0.30 -10.30 10.29
CA PHE A 94 -0.35 -8.97 10.89
C PHE A 94 1.03 -8.34 11.03
N ALA A 95 2.06 -9.11 11.32
CA ALA A 95 3.44 -8.60 11.38
C ALA A 95 3.90 -8.00 10.04
N VAL A 96 3.61 -8.67 8.91
CA VAL A 96 3.87 -8.13 7.56
C VAL A 96 3.03 -6.89 7.30
N THR A 97 1.74 -6.92 7.62
CA THR A 97 0.81 -5.79 7.49
C THR A 97 1.28 -4.59 8.30
N ARG A 98 1.68 -4.81 9.54
CA ARG A 98 2.21 -3.78 10.45
C ARG A 98 3.48 -3.15 9.89
N LYS A 99 4.42 -3.96 9.39
CA LYS A 99 5.69 -3.50 8.81
C LYS A 99 5.47 -2.56 7.63
N HIS A 100 4.65 -2.95 6.67
CA HIS A 100 4.52 -2.27 5.39
C HIS A 100 3.42 -1.22 5.34
N ILE A 101 2.31 -1.45 6.01
CA ILE A 101 1.11 -0.60 5.91
C ILE A 101 0.96 0.29 7.14
N ILE A 102 0.90 -0.31 8.33
CA ILE A 102 0.55 0.44 9.56
C ILE A 102 1.72 1.32 10.02
N ARG A 103 2.93 0.77 10.09
CA ARG A 103 4.17 1.46 10.44
C ARG A 103 5.01 1.82 9.22
N GLY A 104 4.60 1.40 8.03
CA GLY A 104 5.27 1.73 6.78
C GLY A 104 5.29 3.24 6.57
N PRO A 105 6.47 3.86 6.47
CA PRO A 105 6.57 5.28 6.37
C PRO A 105 5.81 5.75 5.13
N GLY A 106 4.79 6.58 5.33
CA GLY A 106 4.05 7.21 4.25
C GLY A 106 3.01 6.35 3.52
N TYR A 107 2.87 5.04 3.78
CA TYR A 107 1.91 4.18 3.05
C TYR A 107 0.48 4.71 3.12
N LEU A 108 -0.07 4.86 4.32
CA LEU A 108 -1.46 5.28 4.53
C LEU A 108 -1.73 6.74 4.11
N PRO A 109 -0.87 7.72 4.44
CA PRO A 109 -1.00 9.07 3.89
C PRO A 109 -0.96 9.10 2.35
N LEU A 110 -0.04 8.37 1.73
CA LEU A 110 0.08 8.30 0.27
C LEU A 110 -1.15 7.63 -0.37
N THR A 111 -1.65 6.55 0.23
CA THR A 111 -2.90 5.89 -0.17
C THR A 111 -4.06 6.88 -0.23
N SER A 112 -4.24 7.68 0.83
CA SER A 112 -5.33 8.66 0.91
C SER A 112 -5.24 9.72 -0.19
N ILE A 113 -4.02 10.15 -0.54
CA ILE A 113 -3.79 11.09 -1.64
C ILE A 113 -4.07 10.41 -3.00
N CYS A 114 -3.53 9.22 -3.22
CA CYS A 114 -3.64 8.52 -4.50
C CYS A 114 -5.09 8.18 -4.88
N PHE A 115 -5.98 7.92 -3.94
CA PHE A 115 -7.41 7.73 -4.25
C PHE A 115 -8.01 8.97 -4.92
N GLY A 116 -7.79 10.16 -4.34
CA GLY A 116 -8.28 11.40 -4.93
C GLY A 116 -7.64 11.77 -6.27
N LEU A 117 -6.35 11.41 -6.45
CA LEU A 117 -5.62 11.66 -7.70
C LEU A 117 -6.10 10.75 -8.83
N MET A 118 -6.37 9.48 -8.56
CA MET A 118 -6.88 8.53 -9.56
C MET A 118 -8.23 8.94 -10.12
N ASP A 119 -9.04 9.62 -9.33
CA ASP A 119 -10.38 10.04 -9.76
C ASP A 119 -10.37 11.29 -10.65
N ARG A 120 -9.30 12.12 -10.61
CA ARG A 120 -9.32 13.46 -11.24
C ARG A 120 -8.08 13.82 -12.05
N ASP A 121 -6.89 13.41 -11.58
CA ASP A 121 -5.64 14.02 -12.04
C ASP A 121 -4.73 13.01 -12.78
N ILE A 122 -5.02 11.71 -12.70
CA ILE A 122 -4.27 10.66 -13.37
C ILE A 122 -5.05 10.20 -14.61
N PRO A 123 -4.39 10.04 -15.79
CA PRO A 123 -5.03 9.50 -16.97
C PRO A 123 -5.69 8.14 -16.69
N LEU A 124 -6.93 7.93 -17.18
CA LEU A 124 -7.72 6.73 -16.92
C LEU A 124 -6.95 5.44 -17.24
N GLU A 125 -6.21 5.42 -18.34
CA GLU A 125 -5.41 4.27 -18.74
C GLU A 125 -4.37 3.90 -17.66
N ARG A 126 -3.66 4.89 -17.10
CA ARG A 126 -2.69 4.68 -16.02
C ARG A 126 -3.35 4.20 -14.72
N ALA A 127 -4.51 4.77 -14.38
CA ALA A 127 -5.29 4.32 -13.21
C ALA A 127 -5.76 2.87 -13.40
N LEU A 128 -6.23 2.50 -14.59
CA LEU A 128 -6.62 1.13 -14.92
C LEU A 128 -5.46 0.15 -14.87
N GLU A 129 -4.30 0.49 -15.44
CA GLU A 129 -3.08 -0.34 -15.36
C GLU A 129 -2.68 -0.61 -13.91
N PHE A 130 -2.73 0.41 -13.05
CA PHE A 130 -2.47 0.24 -11.61
C PHE A 130 -3.48 -0.72 -10.97
N LYS A 131 -4.79 -0.54 -11.26
CA LYS A 131 -5.86 -1.41 -10.73
C LYS A 131 -5.72 -2.86 -11.18
N VAL A 132 -5.34 -3.09 -12.44
CA VAL A 132 -5.09 -4.44 -12.97
C VAL A 132 -3.92 -5.10 -12.22
N ARG A 133 -2.79 -4.40 -12.06
CA ARG A 133 -1.64 -4.95 -11.32
C ARG A 133 -1.97 -5.27 -9.86
N VAL A 134 -2.70 -4.38 -9.18
CA VAL A 134 -3.16 -4.66 -7.80
C VAL A 134 -4.12 -5.85 -7.79
N GLY A 135 -5.02 -5.97 -8.76
CA GLY A 135 -5.92 -7.12 -8.92
C GLY A 135 -5.17 -8.45 -9.08
N GLU A 136 -4.11 -8.48 -9.87
CA GLU A 136 -3.26 -9.66 -10.05
C GLU A 136 -2.54 -10.06 -8.74
N LEU A 137 -2.02 -9.08 -8.00
CA LEU A 137 -1.41 -9.31 -6.69
C LEU A 137 -2.42 -9.86 -5.68
N LEU A 138 -3.62 -9.27 -5.62
CA LEU A 138 -4.72 -9.74 -4.77
C LEU A 138 -5.17 -11.16 -5.14
N ALA A 139 -5.31 -11.47 -6.44
CA ALA A 139 -5.69 -12.79 -6.90
C ALA A 139 -4.65 -13.85 -6.50
N THR A 140 -3.36 -13.54 -6.70
CA THR A 140 -2.26 -14.45 -6.36
C THR A 140 -2.16 -14.69 -4.86
N ALA A 141 -2.19 -13.64 -4.06
CA ALA A 141 -2.11 -13.73 -2.59
C ALA A 141 -3.38 -14.37 -2.01
N GLY A 142 -4.56 -14.01 -2.52
CA GLY A 142 -5.85 -14.58 -2.11
C GLY A 142 -5.90 -16.10 -2.34
N ALA A 143 -5.53 -16.56 -3.54
CA ALA A 143 -5.45 -17.99 -3.83
C ALA A 143 -4.43 -18.72 -2.94
N ARG A 144 -3.36 -18.04 -2.52
CA ARG A 144 -2.38 -18.63 -1.60
C ARG A 144 -2.93 -18.71 -0.17
N LEU A 145 -3.62 -17.69 0.30
CA LEU A 145 -4.32 -17.72 1.60
C LEU A 145 -5.30 -18.89 1.68
N GLU A 146 -6.09 -19.12 0.62
CA GLU A 146 -7.06 -20.22 0.54
C GLU A 146 -6.42 -21.61 0.62
N ARG A 147 -5.14 -21.73 0.27
CA ARG A 147 -4.38 -22.99 0.38
C ARG A 147 -3.78 -23.22 1.77
N VAL A 148 -3.43 -22.15 2.47
CA VAL A 148 -2.70 -22.24 3.76
C VAL A 148 -3.61 -22.06 4.97
N PHE A 149 -4.82 -21.49 4.79
CA PHE A 149 -5.82 -21.38 5.85
C PHE A 149 -6.98 -22.32 5.60
N ASP A 150 -7.08 -23.35 6.44
CA ASP A 150 -8.21 -24.27 6.38
C ASP A 150 -9.54 -23.53 6.59
N GLY A 151 -10.51 -23.85 5.73
CA GLY A 151 -11.84 -23.26 5.81
C GLY A 151 -12.12 -22.12 4.83
N LEU A 152 -11.14 -21.50 4.18
CA LEU A 152 -11.37 -20.57 3.09
C LEU A 152 -11.76 -21.29 1.80
N ALA A 153 -12.78 -20.79 1.10
CA ALA A 153 -13.19 -21.26 -0.22
C ALA A 153 -12.59 -20.33 -1.31
N PRO A 154 -12.62 -20.75 -2.60
CA PRO A 154 -12.19 -19.90 -3.69
C PRO A 154 -12.91 -18.54 -3.68
N GLY A 155 -12.15 -17.45 -3.72
CA GLY A 155 -12.62 -16.06 -3.63
C GLY A 155 -12.61 -15.46 -2.21
N ASP A 156 -12.61 -16.30 -1.17
CA ASP A 156 -12.59 -15.81 0.22
C ASP A 156 -11.28 -15.08 0.56
N GLY A 157 -10.16 -15.53 0.02
CA GLY A 157 -8.86 -14.92 0.25
C GLY A 157 -8.79 -13.50 -0.30
N ILE A 158 -9.30 -13.28 -1.50
CA ILE A 158 -9.38 -11.93 -2.10
C ILE A 158 -10.30 -11.05 -1.26
N ALA A 159 -11.49 -11.56 -0.89
CA ALA A 159 -12.46 -10.82 -0.09
C ALA A 159 -11.87 -10.42 1.26
N LEU A 160 -11.14 -11.32 1.92
CA LEU A 160 -10.50 -11.05 3.21
C LEU A 160 -9.41 -9.97 3.09
N LEU A 161 -8.57 -10.02 2.05
CA LEU A 161 -7.56 -8.99 1.79
C LEU A 161 -8.20 -7.62 1.49
N CYS A 162 -9.24 -7.58 0.64
CA CYS A 162 -9.95 -6.35 0.29
C CYS A 162 -10.64 -5.73 1.52
N ASN A 163 -11.33 -6.55 2.34
CA ASN A 163 -11.98 -6.10 3.55
C ASN A 163 -10.97 -5.60 4.59
N SER A 164 -9.84 -6.32 4.74
CA SER A 164 -8.74 -5.87 5.61
C SER A 164 -8.19 -4.52 5.18
N TYR A 165 -7.97 -4.33 3.88
CA TYR A 165 -7.49 -3.06 3.33
C TYR A 165 -8.50 -1.93 3.55
N GLY A 166 -9.78 -2.15 3.23
CA GLY A 166 -10.84 -1.17 3.46
C GLY A 166 -10.94 -0.74 4.93
N LEU A 167 -10.84 -1.70 5.84
CA LEU A 167 -10.85 -1.45 7.28
C LEU A 167 -9.65 -0.59 7.72
N MET A 168 -8.43 -0.93 7.28
CA MET A 168 -7.23 -0.16 7.61
C MET A 168 -7.30 1.27 7.11
N VAL A 169 -7.68 1.47 5.85
CA VAL A 169 -7.76 2.81 5.25
C VAL A 169 -8.88 3.63 5.87
N GLY A 170 -10.08 3.04 6.07
CA GLY A 170 -11.21 3.73 6.67
C GLY A 170 -10.93 4.17 8.11
N MET A 171 -10.34 3.30 8.91
CA MET A 171 -9.93 3.65 10.28
C MET A 171 -8.82 4.71 10.29
N TRP A 172 -7.85 4.61 9.37
CA TRP A 172 -6.82 5.63 9.24
C TRP A 172 -7.42 7.01 8.96
N GLN A 173 -8.31 7.11 7.98
CA GLN A 173 -8.97 8.38 7.62
C GLN A 173 -9.79 8.96 8.78
N LEU A 174 -10.45 8.09 9.56
CA LEU A 174 -11.24 8.51 10.72
C LEU A 174 -10.37 9.02 11.86
N LEU A 175 -9.25 8.35 12.14
CA LEU A 175 -8.44 8.57 13.36
C LEU A 175 -7.21 9.47 13.12
N ASN A 176 -6.85 9.73 11.85
CA ASN A 176 -5.70 10.57 11.51
C ASN A 176 -6.15 11.77 10.65
N PRO A 177 -6.90 12.71 11.23
CA PRO A 177 -7.33 13.89 10.51
C PRO A 177 -6.14 14.78 10.14
N ASN A 178 -6.33 15.61 9.11
CA ASN A 178 -5.34 16.63 8.76
C ASN A 178 -5.08 17.58 9.93
N LYS A 179 -3.95 18.31 9.90
CA LYS A 179 -3.52 19.23 10.99
C LYS A 179 -4.60 20.21 11.41
N ARG A 180 -5.39 20.74 10.45
CA ARG A 180 -6.45 21.71 10.73
C ARG A 180 -7.57 21.12 11.62
N LEU A 181 -7.96 19.88 11.32
CA LEU A 181 -9.00 19.19 12.08
C LEU A 181 -8.45 18.59 13.38
N GLY A 182 -7.15 18.20 13.37
CA GLY A 182 -6.47 17.61 14.54
C GLY A 182 -6.56 18.49 15.77
N HIS A 183 -6.32 19.79 15.66
CA HIS A 183 -6.48 20.74 16.78
C HIS A 183 -7.93 20.82 17.29
N ALA A 184 -8.92 20.68 16.39
CA ALA A 184 -10.32 20.66 16.82
C ALA A 184 -10.67 19.41 17.63
N LEU A 185 -10.00 18.28 17.36
CA LEU A 185 -10.19 17.03 18.10
C LEU A 185 -9.60 17.03 19.51
N GLU A 186 -8.87 18.09 19.92
CA GLU A 186 -8.41 18.26 21.30
C GLU A 186 -9.56 18.54 22.27
N LYS A 187 -10.75 18.90 21.77
CA LYS A 187 -11.94 19.15 22.59
C LYS A 187 -12.37 17.89 23.35
N PRO A 188 -12.79 18.01 24.63
CA PRO A 188 -13.21 16.86 25.45
C PRO A 188 -14.32 16.02 24.82
N GLU A 189 -15.24 16.66 24.09
CA GLU A 189 -16.39 16.01 23.43
C GLU A 189 -15.96 15.08 22.29
N LEU A 190 -14.75 15.25 21.76
CA LEU A 190 -14.20 14.50 20.63
C LEU A 190 -13.16 13.45 21.05
N ARG A 191 -13.03 13.20 22.37
CA ARG A 191 -12.06 12.24 22.93
C ARG A 191 -12.16 10.82 22.34
N MET A 192 -13.34 10.42 21.83
CA MET A 192 -13.55 9.12 21.21
C MET A 192 -12.73 8.91 19.92
N PHE A 193 -12.24 9.98 19.30
CA PHE A 193 -11.37 9.92 18.14
C PHE A 193 -9.87 9.90 18.50
N ARG A 194 -9.52 9.98 19.80
CA ARG A 194 -8.13 9.95 20.29
C ARG A 194 -7.78 8.55 20.77
N VAL A 195 -7.81 7.61 19.87
CA VAL A 195 -7.45 6.22 20.14
C VAL A 195 -6.16 5.87 19.40
N ASP A 196 -5.45 4.87 19.89
CA ASP A 196 -4.27 4.36 19.23
C ASP A 196 -4.70 3.57 17.98
N TYR A 197 -4.35 4.11 16.81
CA TYR A 197 -4.74 3.53 15.52
C TYR A 197 -4.24 2.08 15.38
N GLU A 198 -2.97 1.82 15.73
CA GLU A 198 -2.39 0.48 15.56
C GLU A 198 -3.12 -0.54 16.42
N ARG A 199 -3.39 -0.21 17.67
CA ARG A 199 -4.13 -1.10 18.58
C ARG A 199 -5.55 -1.36 18.11
N GLU A 200 -6.27 -0.33 17.69
CA GLU A 200 -7.67 -0.47 17.26
C GLU A 200 -7.77 -1.23 15.94
N VAL A 201 -6.88 -0.97 14.97
CA VAL A 201 -6.90 -1.67 13.70
C VAL A 201 -6.46 -3.14 13.85
N GLU A 202 -5.50 -3.44 14.75
CA GLU A 202 -5.14 -4.82 15.05
C GLU A 202 -6.34 -5.61 15.61
N ALA A 203 -7.03 -5.04 16.60
CA ALA A 203 -8.20 -5.67 17.20
C ALA A 203 -9.31 -5.92 16.16
N ALA A 204 -9.58 -4.94 15.31
CA ALA A 204 -10.59 -5.03 14.27
C ALA A 204 -10.22 -6.05 13.19
N LEU A 205 -8.96 -6.07 12.74
CA LEU A 205 -8.46 -7.07 11.78
C LEU A 205 -8.52 -8.48 12.37
N ARG A 206 -8.11 -8.65 13.62
CA ARG A 206 -8.16 -9.95 14.31
C ARG A 206 -9.59 -10.47 14.39
N ALA A 207 -10.55 -9.61 14.73
CA ALA A 207 -11.96 -9.97 14.75
C ALA A 207 -12.48 -10.37 13.36
N LEU A 208 -12.13 -9.61 12.31
CA LEU A 208 -12.48 -9.90 10.92
C LEU A 208 -11.95 -11.27 10.47
N TRP A 209 -10.66 -11.54 10.69
CA TRP A 209 -10.01 -12.78 10.28
C TRP A 209 -10.56 -13.96 11.06
N THR A 210 -10.65 -13.87 12.39
CA THR A 210 -11.20 -14.95 13.25
C THR A 210 -12.65 -15.24 12.88
N GLY A 211 -13.48 -14.21 12.70
CA GLY A 211 -14.88 -14.38 12.30
C GLY A 211 -15.01 -15.06 10.95
N THR A 212 -14.21 -14.66 9.96
CA THR A 212 -14.21 -15.27 8.61
C THR A 212 -13.83 -16.74 8.65
N LEU A 213 -12.72 -17.09 9.33
CA LEU A 213 -12.24 -18.47 9.42
C LEU A 213 -13.23 -19.37 10.18
N LEU A 214 -13.82 -18.90 11.28
CA LEU A 214 -14.80 -19.67 12.07
C LEU A 214 -16.12 -19.92 11.32
N GLN A 215 -16.64 -18.93 10.59
CA GLN A 215 -17.87 -19.05 9.81
C GLN A 215 -17.72 -20.07 8.68
N LYS A 216 -16.60 -20.00 7.98
CA LYS A 216 -16.31 -20.87 6.83
C LYS A 216 -16.01 -22.30 7.26
N GLY A 217 -15.31 -22.50 8.38
CA GLY A 217 -15.09 -23.83 8.97
C GLY A 217 -16.37 -24.54 9.36
N LYS A 218 -17.42 -23.83 9.79
CA LYS A 218 -18.74 -24.40 10.09
C LYS A 218 -19.54 -24.77 8.83
N ALA A 219 -19.42 -23.97 7.76
CA ALA A 219 -20.13 -24.23 6.50
C ALA A 219 -19.61 -25.48 5.76
N ARG A 220 -18.34 -25.85 5.93
CA ARG A 220 -17.74 -27.07 5.34
C ARG A 220 -18.09 -28.37 6.09
N ARG A 221 -18.58 -28.29 7.34
CA ARG A 221 -18.94 -29.46 8.17
C ARG A 221 -20.41 -29.84 8.04
N LYS A 222 -21.21 -29.10 7.29
CA LYS A 222 -22.58 -29.41 6.91
C LYS A 222 -22.63 -29.86 5.44
#